data_1a531d5a89ab83c4cae8380da584d5f9
#
_entry.id   1a531d5a89ab83c4cae8380da584d5f9
#
_cell.length_a   1.000
_cell.length_b   1.000
_cell.length_c   1.000
_cell.angle_alpha   90.00
_cell.angle_beta   90.00
_cell.angle_gamma   90.00
#
_symmetry.space_group_name_H-M   'P 1'
#
loop_
_entity.id
_entity.type
_entity.pdbx_description
1 polymer ?
#
loop_
_entity_poly.entity_id
_entity_poly.type
_entity_poly.pdbx_seq_one_letter_code
_entity_poly.pdbx_strand_id
1 'polypeptide(L)'
;MKNIIKSALLVVMSLTLMTACSDDNDSNPSIQTPTEFKLNTPALENTPIDLANSSKIILTCSQPNYGYTASVQYTVQVATDENMTDAVELSETSSSAKVEIDANLLASALTNIYVEKGKTEADFPMDVKAYFRLKANIVTSNGNVVEGTEILSNVVSLNNIHLLFSLPAVNLPSHVYTVGNFCDWKWDNCFDMVQVYGTEDTFWHLVYIDDSGIKFNTAAEWNNSEVGYAGITVSGDCKDDIIDKDGNIASKNPGWYLVIVTTSVVNREIHYDVQFNKPTIWLIGPAAGSDDFAEEAEGWSFTVPTTKDGEFVSPAFVGSVPAGTDKGVRMYVKIPGHDWWHSEFVPLDGKIKYRATGGDQDRVTGNVGQQVHLNFSKGTGEIK
;
A
#
# COMPACT_ATOMS: atom_id res chain seq x y z
N MET A 1 -22.20 62.37 68.64
CA MET A 1 -22.99 61.16 68.52
C MET A 1 -23.59 60.90 67.09
N LYS A 2 -24.08 61.92 66.32
CA LYS A 2 -24.66 61.73 65.01
C LYS A 2 -23.70 61.21 63.96
N ASN A 3 -22.41 61.46 64.01
CA ASN A 3 -21.42 61.05 63.03
C ASN A 3 -20.87 59.61 63.25
N ILE A 4 -20.92 59.15 64.54
CA ILE A 4 -20.52 57.77 64.87
C ILE A 4 -21.55 56.74 64.37
N ILE A 5 -22.84 57.11 64.45
CA ILE A 5 -23.93 56.27 64.02
C ILE A 5 -23.96 56.14 62.48
N LYS A 6 -23.58 57.18 61.74
CA LYS A 6 -23.50 57.11 60.26
C LYS A 6 -22.32 56.25 59.81
N SER A 7 -21.18 56.31 60.53
CA SER A 7 -20.03 55.43 60.18
C SER A 7 -20.28 53.96 60.57
N ALA A 8 -20.96 53.71 61.69
CA ALA A 8 -21.34 52.35 62.07
C ALA A 8 -22.38 51.73 61.08
N LEU A 9 -23.31 52.54 60.58
CA LEU A 9 -24.32 52.06 59.57
C LEU A 9 -23.66 51.75 58.22
N LEU A 10 -22.65 52.54 57.82
CA LEU A 10 -21.91 52.32 56.59
C LEU A 10 -21.02 51.07 56.66
N VAL A 11 -20.40 50.80 57.86
CA VAL A 11 -19.61 49.57 58.03
C VAL A 11 -20.46 48.32 58.09
N VAL A 12 -21.65 48.40 58.73
CA VAL A 12 -22.59 47.26 58.73
C VAL A 12 -23.17 47.01 57.34
N MET A 13 -23.41 48.07 56.56
CA MET A 13 -23.89 47.93 55.18
C MET A 13 -22.84 47.42 54.20
N SER A 14 -21.53 47.68 54.46
CA SER A 14 -20.39 47.13 53.68
C SER A 14 -20.09 45.70 54.07
N LEU A 15 -20.36 45.24 55.29
CA LEU A 15 -20.15 43.84 55.70
C LEU A 15 -21.26 42.89 55.16
N THR A 16 -22.48 43.44 54.92
CA THR A 16 -23.54 42.61 54.35
C THR A 16 -23.48 42.45 52.81
N LEU A 17 -22.62 43.23 52.13
CA LEU A 17 -22.38 43.11 50.71
C LEU A 17 -21.24 42.10 50.37
N MET A 18 -20.51 41.59 51.36
CA MET A 18 -19.43 40.60 51.16
C MET A 18 -19.90 39.14 51.33
N THR A 19 -21.16 38.90 51.66
CA THR A 19 -21.69 37.54 51.82
C THR A 19 -22.58 37.09 50.64
N ALA A 20 -22.54 37.82 49.51
CA ALA A 20 -23.32 37.48 48.33
C ALA A 20 -22.47 36.87 47.20
N CYS A 21 -21.30 36.40 47.52
CA CYS A 21 -20.56 35.47 46.67
C CYS A 21 -20.33 34.19 47.46
N SER A 22 -21.36 33.47 47.81
CA SER A 22 -21.26 32.03 47.90
C SER A 22 -21.12 31.57 46.46
N ASP A 23 -19.94 31.10 46.11
CA ASP A 23 -19.75 30.34 44.85
C ASP A 23 -20.76 29.21 44.85
N ASP A 24 -21.85 29.38 44.10
CA ASP A 24 -22.77 28.30 43.74
C ASP A 24 -22.06 27.35 42.77
N ASN A 25 -20.83 26.96 43.06
CA ASN A 25 -20.13 25.94 42.32
C ASN A 25 -20.75 24.53 42.52
N ASP A 26 -21.57 24.39 43.53
CA ASP A 26 -22.28 23.13 43.80
C ASP A 26 -23.39 22.84 42.78
N SER A 27 -23.75 23.79 41.92
CA SER A 27 -24.79 23.61 40.89
C SER A 27 -24.22 23.39 39.46
N ASN A 28 -22.91 23.52 39.27
CA ASN A 28 -22.31 23.23 37.97
C ASN A 28 -22.32 21.72 37.70
N PRO A 29 -22.95 21.23 36.63
CA PRO A 29 -22.94 19.82 36.34
C PRO A 29 -21.53 19.37 36.04
N SER A 30 -21.03 18.39 36.79
CA SER A 30 -19.75 17.74 36.53
C SER A 30 -19.93 16.49 35.69
N ILE A 31 -18.93 16.18 34.85
CA ILE A 31 -18.95 14.92 34.11
C ILE A 31 -18.87 13.77 35.12
N GLN A 32 -19.85 12.87 35.04
CA GLN A 32 -19.91 11.65 35.83
C GLN A 32 -19.63 10.44 34.90
N THR A 33 -18.94 9.43 35.41
CA THR A 33 -18.81 8.18 34.71
C THR A 33 -20.14 7.44 34.76
N PRO A 34 -20.78 7.11 33.63
CA PRO A 34 -22.04 6.38 33.64
C PRO A 34 -21.87 5.00 34.29
N THR A 35 -22.83 4.57 35.06
CA THR A 35 -22.86 3.23 35.70
C THR A 35 -23.59 2.20 34.87
N GLU A 36 -24.42 2.66 33.92
CA GLU A 36 -25.22 1.80 33.04
C GLU A 36 -25.16 2.30 31.60
N PHE A 37 -24.93 1.38 30.69
CA PHE A 37 -25.07 1.57 29.27
C PHE A 37 -25.55 0.26 28.63
N LYS A 38 -26.76 0.25 28.09
CA LYS A 38 -27.40 -0.98 27.61
C LYS A 38 -27.59 -0.95 26.11
N LEU A 39 -27.06 -1.93 25.42
CA LEU A 39 -27.40 -2.30 24.06
C LEU A 39 -28.60 -3.25 24.10
N ASN A 40 -29.68 -2.90 23.39
CA ASN A 40 -30.90 -3.70 23.35
C ASN A 40 -30.69 -4.93 22.46
N THR A 41 -31.23 -6.06 22.85
CA THR A 41 -31.25 -7.26 22.01
C THR A 41 -31.94 -6.94 20.68
N PRO A 42 -31.30 -7.20 19.54
CA PRO A 42 -31.89 -6.93 18.24
C PRO A 42 -33.16 -7.74 18.00
N ALA A 43 -34.18 -7.14 17.42
CA ALA A 43 -35.42 -7.86 17.07
C ALA A 43 -35.15 -9.00 16.06
N LEU A 44 -34.06 -8.89 15.29
CA LEU A 44 -33.63 -9.87 14.28
C LEU A 44 -32.61 -10.87 14.80
N GLU A 45 -32.39 -10.99 16.12
CA GLU A 45 -31.37 -11.84 16.73
C GLU A 45 -31.30 -13.26 16.13
N ASN A 46 -32.46 -13.88 15.90
CA ASN A 46 -32.59 -15.25 15.42
C ASN A 46 -33.12 -15.34 13.97
N THR A 47 -33.24 -14.20 13.29
CA THR A 47 -33.70 -14.15 11.89
C THR A 47 -32.50 -14.31 10.95
N PRO A 48 -32.60 -15.11 9.88
CA PRO A 48 -31.59 -15.13 8.85
C PRO A 48 -31.40 -13.74 8.22
N ILE A 49 -30.16 -13.30 8.15
CA ILE A 49 -29.76 -12.01 7.58
C ILE A 49 -28.77 -12.28 6.44
N ASP A 50 -29.11 -11.87 5.24
CA ASP A 50 -28.19 -11.86 4.10
C ASP A 50 -27.58 -10.46 3.97
N LEU A 51 -26.31 -10.32 4.34
CA LEU A 51 -25.63 -9.02 4.32
C LEU A 51 -25.47 -8.46 2.90
N ALA A 52 -25.27 -9.32 1.89
CA ALA A 52 -25.10 -8.88 0.51
C ALA A 52 -26.38 -8.26 -0.07
N ASN A 53 -27.54 -8.64 0.45
CA ASN A 53 -28.84 -8.13 0.04
C ASN A 53 -29.46 -7.15 1.07
N SER A 54 -28.70 -6.77 2.10
CA SER A 54 -29.10 -5.81 3.12
C SER A 54 -28.40 -4.48 2.90
N SER A 55 -29.09 -3.36 3.15
CA SER A 55 -28.46 -2.05 3.11
C SER A 55 -27.82 -1.69 4.45
N LYS A 56 -28.47 -2.03 5.56
CA LYS A 56 -28.00 -1.71 6.90
C LYS A 56 -28.58 -2.64 7.97
N ILE A 57 -27.85 -2.76 9.07
CA ILE A 57 -28.26 -3.38 10.33
C ILE A 57 -28.52 -2.26 11.34
N ILE A 58 -29.60 -2.39 12.11
CA ILE A 58 -29.98 -1.37 13.09
C ILE A 58 -29.85 -1.95 14.49
N LEU A 59 -29.04 -1.29 15.32
CA LEU A 59 -28.95 -1.51 16.75
C LEU A 59 -29.57 -0.33 17.50
N THR A 60 -30.13 -0.56 18.69
CA THR A 60 -30.62 0.49 19.56
C THR A 60 -30.07 0.34 20.97
N CYS A 61 -29.77 1.45 21.62
CA CYS A 61 -29.22 1.44 22.96
C CYS A 61 -29.89 2.43 23.89
N SER A 62 -29.67 2.30 25.20
CA SER A 62 -29.94 3.40 26.14
C SER A 62 -28.90 4.50 25.94
N GLN A 63 -29.21 5.73 26.28
CA GLN A 63 -28.21 6.80 26.33
C GLN A 63 -27.47 6.75 27.68
N PRO A 64 -26.14 6.68 27.71
CA PRO A 64 -25.40 6.73 28.98
C PRO A 64 -25.55 8.08 29.65
N ASN A 65 -25.73 8.08 30.97
CA ASN A 65 -25.93 9.29 31.76
C ASN A 65 -24.61 9.80 32.30
N TYR A 66 -24.09 10.89 31.72
CA TYR A 66 -22.85 11.53 32.15
C TYR A 66 -23.07 12.67 33.17
N GLY A 67 -24.26 12.76 33.79
CA GLY A 67 -24.56 13.79 34.79
C GLY A 67 -25.07 15.12 34.20
N TYR A 68 -24.91 15.33 32.90
CA TYR A 68 -25.46 16.48 32.17
C TYR A 68 -25.65 16.14 30.67
N THR A 69 -26.31 17.04 29.95
CA THR A 69 -26.57 16.89 28.51
C THR A 69 -25.22 17.03 27.76
N ALA A 70 -24.75 15.96 27.18
CA ALA A 70 -23.49 15.90 26.40
C ALA A 70 -23.76 15.32 25.00
N SER A 71 -22.91 15.69 24.06
CA SER A 71 -22.86 15.00 22.76
C SER A 71 -22.14 13.67 22.92
N VAL A 72 -22.85 12.57 22.67
CA VAL A 72 -22.31 11.22 22.78
C VAL A 72 -22.07 10.64 21.41
N GLN A 73 -20.90 10.06 21.22
CA GLN A 73 -20.56 9.27 20.03
C GLN A 73 -20.58 7.79 20.39
N TYR A 74 -21.18 6.99 19.52
CA TYR A 74 -21.24 5.53 19.63
C TYR A 74 -20.39 4.91 18.54
N THR A 75 -19.47 4.03 18.92
CA THR A 75 -18.67 3.19 18.01
C THR A 75 -19.12 1.74 18.18
N VAL A 76 -19.32 1.05 17.07
CA VAL A 76 -19.70 -0.36 17.07
C VAL A 76 -18.44 -1.21 17.13
N GLN A 77 -18.40 -2.17 18.05
CA GLN A 77 -17.46 -3.26 18.07
C GLN A 77 -18.18 -4.54 17.66
N VAL A 78 -17.60 -5.28 16.71
CA VAL A 78 -18.10 -6.58 16.25
C VAL A 78 -17.06 -7.67 16.49
N ALA A 79 -17.51 -8.86 16.88
CA ALA A 79 -16.67 -10.02 17.14
C ALA A 79 -17.37 -11.29 16.65
N THR A 80 -16.62 -12.42 16.57
CA THR A 80 -17.18 -13.73 16.26
C THR A 80 -17.26 -14.65 17.50
N ASP A 81 -16.83 -14.15 18.66
CA ASP A 81 -17.02 -14.82 19.96
C ASP A 81 -17.69 -13.88 20.99
N GLU A 82 -18.39 -14.49 21.97
CA GLU A 82 -19.20 -13.71 22.93
C GLU A 82 -18.36 -12.95 23.96
N ASN A 83 -17.07 -13.32 24.15
CA ASN A 83 -16.16 -12.62 25.05
C ASN A 83 -15.51 -11.42 24.37
N MET A 84 -15.82 -11.18 23.10
CA MET A 84 -15.26 -10.08 22.30
C MET A 84 -13.73 -10.12 22.18
N THR A 85 -13.11 -11.31 22.17
CA THR A 85 -11.63 -11.46 22.13
C THR A 85 -11.02 -11.10 20.79
N ASP A 86 -11.80 -11.24 19.71
CA ASP A 86 -11.45 -10.86 18.34
C ASP A 86 -12.20 -9.60 17.87
N ALA A 87 -12.58 -8.73 18.82
CA ALA A 87 -13.40 -7.57 18.49
C ALA A 87 -12.65 -6.55 17.64
N VAL A 88 -13.29 -6.10 16.57
CA VAL A 88 -12.84 -4.98 15.74
C VAL A 88 -13.84 -3.82 15.83
N GLU A 89 -13.34 -2.60 15.79
CA GLU A 89 -14.16 -1.40 15.73
C GLU A 89 -14.52 -1.09 14.28
N LEU A 90 -15.80 -0.85 14.01
CA LEU A 90 -16.21 -0.35 12.71
C LEU A 90 -15.81 1.12 12.57
N SER A 91 -15.40 1.51 11.36
CA SER A 91 -14.91 2.87 11.08
C SER A 91 -15.99 3.97 11.18
N GLU A 92 -17.25 3.58 11.06
CA GLU A 92 -18.38 4.50 11.17
C GLU A 92 -18.81 4.67 12.62
N THR A 93 -19.17 5.90 12.99
CA THR A 93 -19.66 6.24 14.32
C THR A 93 -21.07 6.88 14.20
N SER A 94 -21.84 6.79 15.28
CA SER A 94 -23.19 7.37 15.38
C SER A 94 -23.27 8.36 16.53
N SER A 95 -24.03 9.43 16.36
CA SER A 95 -24.43 10.34 17.47
C SER A 95 -25.83 10.02 17.99
N SER A 96 -26.50 9.01 17.45
CA SER A 96 -27.84 8.59 17.78
C SER A 96 -27.87 7.26 18.54
N ALA A 97 -28.73 7.12 19.53
CA ALA A 97 -29.00 5.86 20.21
C ALA A 97 -29.62 4.78 19.29
N LYS A 98 -30.05 5.17 18.10
CA LYS A 98 -30.36 4.27 16.98
C LYS A 98 -29.14 4.24 16.07
N VAL A 99 -28.29 3.24 16.24
CA VAL A 99 -27.05 3.05 15.50
C VAL A 99 -27.35 2.27 14.22
N GLU A 100 -27.06 2.86 13.09
CA GLU A 100 -27.19 2.23 11.76
C GLU A 100 -25.79 1.78 11.29
N ILE A 101 -25.64 0.53 10.98
CA ILE A 101 -24.38 -0.09 10.51
C ILE A 101 -24.56 -0.40 9.03
N ASP A 102 -23.69 0.09 8.17
CA ASP A 102 -23.67 -0.30 6.76
C ASP A 102 -23.40 -1.81 6.64
N ALA A 103 -24.22 -2.50 5.84
CA ALA A 103 -24.12 -3.96 5.71
C ALA A 103 -22.82 -4.42 5.04
N ASN A 104 -22.27 -3.64 4.08
CA ASN A 104 -21.03 -3.98 3.43
C ASN A 104 -19.84 -3.76 4.37
N LEU A 105 -19.89 -2.69 5.19
CA LEU A 105 -18.87 -2.47 6.22
C LEU A 105 -18.84 -3.61 7.24
N LEU A 106 -20.00 -4.06 7.68
CA LEU A 106 -20.13 -5.22 8.58
C LEU A 106 -19.62 -6.52 7.92
N ALA A 107 -20.02 -6.76 6.68
CA ALA A 107 -19.59 -7.93 5.92
C ALA A 107 -18.08 -7.96 5.74
N SER A 108 -17.46 -6.82 5.42
CA SER A 108 -16.01 -6.68 5.28
C SER A 108 -15.29 -6.91 6.61
N ALA A 109 -15.80 -6.37 7.71
CA ALA A 109 -15.22 -6.56 9.05
C ALA A 109 -15.26 -8.04 9.46
N LEU A 110 -16.42 -8.70 9.31
CA LEU A 110 -16.55 -10.13 9.61
C LEU A 110 -15.66 -10.99 8.72
N THR A 111 -15.59 -10.68 7.42
CA THR A 111 -14.71 -11.40 6.49
C THR A 111 -13.25 -11.29 6.94
N ASN A 112 -12.79 -10.09 7.33
CA ASN A 112 -11.42 -9.90 7.85
C ASN A 112 -11.15 -10.76 9.09
N ILE A 113 -12.07 -10.77 10.07
CA ILE A 113 -11.91 -11.60 11.28
C ILE A 113 -11.76 -13.09 10.91
N TYR A 114 -12.55 -13.59 9.95
CA TYR A 114 -12.46 -14.98 9.53
C TYR A 114 -11.18 -15.27 8.73
N VAL A 115 -10.71 -14.33 7.90
CA VAL A 115 -9.42 -14.45 7.18
C VAL A 115 -8.25 -14.48 8.16
N GLU A 116 -8.25 -13.64 9.20
CA GLU A 116 -7.24 -13.67 10.28
C GLU A 116 -7.25 -15.00 11.06
N LYS A 117 -8.40 -15.69 11.11
CA LYS A 117 -8.55 -17.04 11.66
C LYS A 117 -8.16 -18.16 10.67
N GLY A 118 -7.60 -17.81 9.53
CA GLY A 118 -7.11 -18.75 8.52
C GLY A 118 -8.15 -19.23 7.50
N LYS A 119 -9.32 -18.56 7.43
CA LYS A 119 -10.28 -18.81 6.36
C LYS A 119 -9.82 -18.17 5.05
N THR A 120 -10.11 -18.82 3.95
CA THR A 120 -9.83 -18.34 2.58
C THR A 120 -11.12 -17.98 1.87
N GLU A 121 -11.04 -17.30 0.73
CA GLU A 121 -12.21 -16.97 -0.09
C GLU A 121 -13.03 -18.22 -0.48
N ALA A 122 -12.39 -19.37 -0.66
CA ALA A 122 -13.05 -20.63 -0.99
C ALA A 122 -13.92 -21.21 0.16
N ASP A 123 -13.74 -20.74 1.40
CA ASP A 123 -14.58 -21.15 2.54
C ASP A 123 -15.94 -20.43 2.54
N PHE A 124 -16.10 -19.35 1.76
CA PHE A 124 -17.34 -18.59 1.68
C PHE A 124 -18.22 -19.08 0.51
N PRO A 125 -19.57 -18.90 0.58
CA PRO A 125 -20.34 -18.28 1.67
C PRO A 125 -20.39 -19.13 2.94
N MET A 126 -20.55 -18.46 4.10
CA MET A 126 -20.68 -19.09 5.41
C MET A 126 -21.91 -18.56 6.15
N ASP A 127 -22.56 -19.41 6.94
CA ASP A 127 -23.54 -18.97 7.92
C ASP A 127 -22.83 -18.77 9.25
N VAL A 128 -22.84 -17.55 9.77
CA VAL A 128 -22.04 -17.16 10.93
C VAL A 128 -22.89 -16.48 12.00
N LYS A 129 -22.36 -16.47 13.22
CA LYS A 129 -22.86 -15.69 14.34
C LYS A 129 -21.94 -14.52 14.58
N ALA A 130 -22.49 -13.34 14.80
CA ALA A 130 -21.75 -12.15 15.17
C ALA A 130 -22.23 -11.58 16.50
N TYR A 131 -21.28 -11.07 17.28
CA TYR A 131 -21.51 -10.42 18.57
C TYR A 131 -21.19 -8.94 18.46
N PHE A 132 -22.00 -8.13 19.13
CA PHE A 132 -21.90 -6.68 19.05
C PHE A 132 -21.84 -6.06 20.42
N ARG A 133 -21.02 -5.05 20.56
CA ARG A 133 -20.95 -4.17 21.72
C ARG A 133 -20.79 -2.74 21.24
N LEU A 134 -21.36 -1.80 21.97
CA LEU A 134 -21.16 -0.38 21.71
C LEU A 134 -20.15 0.19 22.71
N LYS A 135 -19.28 1.04 22.19
CA LYS A 135 -18.43 1.94 22.95
C LYS A 135 -19.03 3.34 22.84
N ALA A 136 -19.29 4.01 23.96
CA ALA A 136 -19.81 5.37 24.00
C ALA A 136 -18.82 6.31 24.67
N ASN A 137 -18.63 7.49 24.07
CA ASN A 137 -17.77 8.56 24.60
C ASN A 137 -18.46 9.92 24.45
N ILE A 138 -18.14 10.87 25.33
CA ILE A 138 -18.44 12.27 25.09
C ILE A 138 -17.49 12.79 24.01
N VAL A 139 -18.03 13.63 23.10
CA VAL A 139 -17.23 14.32 22.10
C VAL A 139 -17.40 15.84 22.21
N THR A 140 -16.32 16.55 21.98
CA THR A 140 -16.31 18.01 21.89
C THR A 140 -17.01 18.48 20.61
N SER A 141 -17.27 19.78 20.48
CA SER A 141 -17.84 20.40 19.28
C SER A 141 -16.95 20.17 18.03
N ASN A 142 -15.67 19.89 18.21
CA ASN A 142 -14.71 19.59 17.13
C ASN A 142 -14.62 18.08 16.85
N GLY A 143 -15.46 17.25 17.46
CA GLY A 143 -15.46 15.79 17.27
C GLY A 143 -14.38 15.02 18.05
N ASN A 144 -13.56 15.69 18.87
CA ASN A 144 -12.55 15.00 19.67
C ASN A 144 -13.18 14.30 20.87
N VAL A 145 -12.75 13.04 21.10
CA VAL A 145 -13.18 12.27 22.27
C VAL A 145 -12.63 12.91 23.55
N VAL A 146 -13.50 13.02 24.56
CA VAL A 146 -13.13 13.49 25.91
C VAL A 146 -12.57 12.29 26.69
N GLU A 147 -11.33 12.39 27.12
CA GLU A 147 -10.63 11.32 27.86
C GLU A 147 -11.36 10.96 29.16
N GLY A 148 -11.38 9.66 29.49
CA GLY A 148 -12.01 9.15 30.71
C GLY A 148 -13.54 9.06 30.66
N THR A 149 -14.17 9.29 29.49
CA THR A 149 -15.65 9.21 29.33
C THR A 149 -16.12 7.93 28.65
N GLU A 150 -15.20 7.01 28.31
CA GLU A 150 -15.53 5.75 27.69
C GLU A 150 -16.39 4.86 28.59
N ILE A 151 -17.45 4.31 28.01
CA ILE A 151 -18.22 3.23 28.59
C ILE A 151 -18.61 2.20 27.54
N LEU A 152 -18.54 0.92 27.90
CA LEU A 152 -18.94 -0.19 27.04
C LEU A 152 -20.34 -0.70 27.43
N SER A 153 -21.12 -1.10 26.44
CA SER A 153 -22.41 -1.76 26.65
C SER A 153 -22.24 -3.24 26.98
N ASN A 154 -23.35 -3.89 27.33
CA ASN A 154 -23.45 -5.36 27.25
C ASN A 154 -23.28 -5.83 25.80
N VAL A 155 -22.99 -7.13 25.66
CA VAL A 155 -22.87 -7.82 24.36
C VAL A 155 -24.25 -8.34 23.96
N VAL A 156 -24.57 -8.23 22.66
CA VAL A 156 -25.75 -8.85 22.01
C VAL A 156 -25.29 -9.62 20.77
N SER A 157 -26.13 -10.43 20.18
CA SER A 157 -25.77 -11.23 19.01
C SER A 157 -26.80 -11.18 17.88
N LEU A 158 -26.32 -11.44 16.66
CA LEU A 158 -27.11 -11.89 15.51
C LEU A 158 -26.66 -13.30 15.17
N ASN A 159 -27.58 -14.28 15.26
CA ASN A 159 -27.23 -15.67 15.30
C ASN A 159 -27.17 -16.35 13.92
N ASN A 160 -27.72 -15.73 12.87
CA ASN A 160 -27.88 -16.33 11.56
C ASN A 160 -27.53 -15.31 10.47
N ILE A 161 -26.25 -15.04 10.25
CA ILE A 161 -25.78 -14.13 9.21
C ILE A 161 -25.24 -14.95 8.05
N HIS A 162 -25.85 -14.83 6.87
CA HIS A 162 -25.27 -15.32 5.63
C HIS A 162 -24.22 -14.34 5.13
N LEU A 163 -22.96 -14.76 5.16
CA LEU A 163 -21.79 -13.95 4.88
C LEU A 163 -21.12 -14.43 3.58
N LEU A 164 -21.16 -13.58 2.55
CA LEU A 164 -20.35 -13.73 1.36
C LEU A 164 -18.95 -13.16 1.62
N PHE A 165 -17.95 -13.62 0.86
CA PHE A 165 -16.63 -13.01 0.89
C PHE A 165 -16.74 -11.55 0.43
N SER A 166 -16.34 -10.60 1.28
CA SER A 166 -16.63 -9.17 1.10
C SER A 166 -15.41 -8.27 1.19
N LEU A 167 -14.21 -8.82 0.93
CA LEU A 167 -13.01 -7.98 0.79
C LEU A 167 -12.78 -7.61 -0.67
N PRO A 168 -12.27 -6.39 -0.95
CA PRO A 168 -11.92 -5.99 -2.31
C PRO A 168 -10.87 -6.94 -2.90
N ALA A 169 -10.90 -7.17 -4.21
CA ALA A 169 -9.86 -7.95 -4.88
C ALA A 169 -8.48 -7.32 -4.67
N VAL A 170 -7.47 -8.15 -4.46
CA VAL A 170 -6.08 -7.72 -4.53
C VAL A 170 -5.65 -7.81 -5.99
N ASN A 171 -5.30 -6.68 -6.58
CA ASN A 171 -4.87 -6.63 -7.98
C ASN A 171 -3.34 -6.72 -8.05
N LEU A 172 -2.85 -7.23 -9.19
CA LEU A 172 -1.43 -7.14 -9.52
C LEU A 172 -1.00 -5.66 -9.57
N PRO A 173 0.23 -5.34 -9.16
CA PRO A 173 0.74 -3.98 -9.23
C PRO A 173 0.94 -3.58 -10.70
N SER A 174 0.55 -2.37 -11.06
CA SER A 174 0.80 -1.79 -12.38
C SER A 174 2.24 -1.26 -12.55
N HIS A 175 2.96 -1.08 -11.43
CA HIS A 175 4.34 -0.63 -11.36
C HIS A 175 5.10 -1.39 -10.28
N VAL A 176 6.36 -1.64 -10.55
CA VAL A 176 7.34 -2.09 -9.55
C VAL A 176 8.52 -1.13 -9.61
N TYR A 177 8.74 -0.44 -8.51
CA TYR A 177 9.89 0.46 -8.35
C TYR A 177 11.03 -0.25 -7.63
N THR A 178 12.27 0.07 -8.00
CA THR A 178 13.43 -0.41 -7.26
C THR A 178 14.31 0.75 -6.80
N VAL A 179 14.67 0.75 -5.53
CA VAL A 179 15.51 1.75 -4.86
C VAL A 179 16.70 1.06 -4.22
N GLY A 180 17.82 1.74 -4.16
CA GLY A 180 19.05 1.20 -3.56
C GLY A 180 20.20 2.20 -3.61
N ASN A 181 21.41 1.71 -3.34
CA ASN A 181 22.59 2.56 -3.36
C ASN A 181 22.90 3.16 -4.74
N PHE A 182 22.43 2.53 -5.82
CA PHE A 182 22.60 3.06 -7.19
C PHE A 182 21.94 4.42 -7.38
N CYS A 183 20.92 4.76 -6.56
CA CYS A 183 20.16 6.02 -6.59
C CYS A 183 20.19 6.76 -5.23
N ASP A 184 21.20 6.51 -4.39
CA ASP A 184 21.36 7.08 -3.04
C ASP A 184 20.14 6.86 -2.12
N TRP A 185 19.41 5.75 -2.31
CA TRP A 185 18.19 5.40 -1.58
C TRP A 185 17.07 6.45 -1.69
N LYS A 186 17.03 7.17 -2.80
CA LYS A 186 16.02 8.22 -3.05
C LYS A 186 15.02 7.75 -4.10
N TRP A 187 13.77 7.73 -3.74
CA TRP A 187 12.68 7.34 -4.63
C TRP A 187 12.54 8.26 -5.85
N ASP A 188 12.89 9.55 -5.73
CA ASP A 188 12.89 10.49 -6.87
C ASP A 188 13.86 10.09 -8.01
N ASN A 189 14.85 9.26 -7.69
CA ASN A 189 15.86 8.78 -8.62
C ASN A 189 15.83 7.26 -8.81
N CYS A 190 14.80 6.58 -8.27
CA CYS A 190 14.63 5.14 -8.39
C CYS A 190 14.30 4.73 -9.83
N PHE A 191 14.37 3.42 -10.10
CA PHE A 191 13.87 2.89 -11.35
C PHE A 191 12.40 2.49 -11.20
N ASP A 192 11.56 2.99 -12.11
CA ASP A 192 10.30 2.35 -12.47
C ASP A 192 10.67 1.20 -13.41
N MET A 193 10.51 -0.04 -12.95
CA MET A 193 10.90 -1.20 -13.72
C MET A 193 10.04 -1.32 -14.98
N VAL A 194 10.65 -1.74 -16.06
CA VAL A 194 10.01 -1.81 -17.37
C VAL A 194 9.10 -3.04 -17.43
N GLN A 195 7.83 -2.86 -17.68
CA GLN A 195 6.92 -3.98 -17.90
C GLN A 195 7.30 -4.73 -19.18
N VAL A 196 7.34 -6.06 -19.13
CA VAL A 196 7.54 -6.90 -20.30
C VAL A 196 6.30 -6.78 -21.20
N TYR A 197 6.50 -6.45 -22.47
CA TYR A 197 5.37 -6.27 -23.39
C TYR A 197 4.49 -7.51 -23.47
N GLY A 198 3.19 -7.29 -23.35
CA GLY A 198 2.19 -8.36 -23.42
C GLY A 198 2.00 -9.16 -22.13
N THR A 199 2.63 -8.74 -21.00
CA THR A 199 2.36 -9.29 -19.67
C THR A 199 1.73 -8.22 -18.77
N GLU A 200 1.06 -8.64 -17.70
CA GLU A 200 0.53 -7.74 -16.68
C GLU A 200 1.30 -7.85 -15.36
N ASP A 201 2.17 -8.83 -15.23
CA ASP A 201 2.78 -9.31 -13.99
C ASP A 201 4.30 -9.27 -13.99
N THR A 202 4.95 -9.09 -15.14
CA THR A 202 6.40 -9.24 -15.28
C THR A 202 7.07 -7.94 -15.66
N PHE A 203 8.10 -7.58 -14.89
CA PHE A 203 8.88 -6.36 -15.01
C PHE A 203 10.37 -6.67 -15.06
N TRP A 204 11.17 -5.82 -15.69
CA TRP A 204 12.61 -5.99 -15.75
C TRP A 204 13.36 -4.66 -15.70
N HIS A 205 14.59 -4.69 -15.25
CA HIS A 205 15.56 -3.60 -15.40
C HIS A 205 16.99 -4.10 -15.25
N LEU A 206 17.95 -3.36 -15.81
CA LEU A 206 19.37 -3.53 -15.49
C LEU A 206 19.68 -2.70 -14.26
N VAL A 207 20.07 -3.35 -13.17
CA VAL A 207 20.30 -2.73 -11.87
C VAL A 207 21.71 -3.01 -11.39
N TYR A 208 22.42 -1.98 -10.92
CA TYR A 208 23.69 -2.17 -10.23
C TYR A 208 23.43 -2.48 -8.76
N ILE A 209 23.81 -3.68 -8.33
CA ILE A 209 23.59 -4.16 -6.97
C ILE A 209 24.95 -4.34 -6.30
N ASP A 210 25.13 -3.70 -5.15
CA ASP A 210 26.32 -3.81 -4.30
C ASP A 210 25.98 -4.48 -2.95
N ASP A 211 26.88 -4.36 -2.00
CA ASP A 211 26.72 -4.89 -0.65
C ASP A 211 25.73 -4.10 0.23
N SER A 212 25.29 -2.92 -0.20
CA SER A 212 24.22 -2.15 0.45
C SER A 212 22.83 -2.60 0.00
N GLY A 213 22.75 -3.13 -1.22
CA GLY A 213 21.57 -3.76 -1.79
C GLY A 213 20.50 -2.84 -2.33
N ILE A 214 19.33 -3.42 -2.56
CA ILE A 214 18.15 -2.81 -3.12
C ILE A 214 16.89 -3.25 -2.36
N LYS A 215 15.79 -2.53 -2.59
CA LYS A 215 14.43 -2.93 -2.23
C LYS A 215 13.47 -2.65 -3.37
N PHE A 216 12.32 -3.33 -3.37
CA PHE A 216 11.21 -3.05 -4.27
C PHE A 216 10.06 -2.39 -3.53
N ASN A 217 9.19 -1.68 -4.26
CA ASN A 217 7.89 -1.21 -3.79
C ASN A 217 6.95 -1.06 -4.99
N THR A 218 5.65 -1.04 -4.76
CA THR A 218 4.62 -0.73 -5.78
C THR A 218 4.35 0.77 -5.91
N ALA A 219 4.91 1.58 -5.02
CA ALA A 219 4.90 3.04 -5.04
C ALA A 219 6.32 3.59 -4.83
N ALA A 220 6.65 4.72 -5.47
CA ALA A 220 7.95 5.37 -5.32
C ALA A 220 8.02 6.18 -4.03
N GLU A 221 7.86 5.54 -2.86
CA GLU A 221 7.85 6.18 -1.55
C GLU A 221 8.19 5.20 -0.42
N TRP A 222 8.59 5.73 0.75
CA TRP A 222 8.73 4.97 1.99
C TRP A 222 7.38 4.91 2.72
N ASN A 223 6.70 3.77 2.63
CA ASN A 223 5.36 3.58 3.19
C ASN A 223 5.20 2.30 4.04
N ASN A 224 6.32 1.67 4.42
CA ASN A 224 6.41 0.39 5.13
C ASN A 224 5.88 -0.83 4.33
N SER A 225 5.74 -0.70 3.02
CA SER A 225 5.40 -1.80 2.11
C SER A 225 6.60 -2.20 1.23
N GLU A 226 7.80 -1.71 1.55
CA GLU A 226 9.01 -2.03 0.82
C GLU A 226 9.36 -3.51 0.98
N VAL A 227 9.59 -4.16 -0.16
CA VAL A 227 9.93 -5.57 -0.24
C VAL A 227 11.45 -5.72 -0.25
N GLY A 228 11.98 -6.36 0.79
CA GLY A 228 13.37 -6.73 0.91
C GLY A 228 13.58 -8.23 0.68
N TYR A 229 14.75 -8.76 1.11
CA TYR A 229 15.16 -10.13 0.81
C TYR A 229 14.17 -11.20 1.28
N ALA A 230 13.61 -11.05 2.48
CA ALA A 230 12.64 -12.01 3.03
C ALA A 230 11.29 -12.03 2.28
N GLY A 231 10.98 -10.99 1.50
CA GLY A 231 9.73 -10.86 0.75
C GLY A 231 9.80 -11.36 -0.69
N ILE A 232 10.90 -11.97 -1.12
CA ILE A 232 11.08 -12.45 -2.48
C ILE A 232 11.47 -13.93 -2.54
N THR A 233 11.13 -14.57 -3.65
CA THR A 233 11.73 -15.84 -4.06
C THR A 233 12.86 -15.55 -5.03
N VAL A 234 14.10 -15.94 -4.68
CA VAL A 234 15.30 -15.67 -5.49
C VAL A 234 15.56 -16.80 -6.47
N SER A 235 15.77 -16.46 -7.75
CA SER A 235 16.11 -17.39 -8.82
C SER A 235 17.02 -16.74 -9.87
N GLY A 236 17.28 -17.42 -10.98
CA GLY A 236 18.12 -16.95 -12.08
C GLY A 236 19.58 -17.42 -12.01
N ASP A 237 20.36 -17.08 -13.05
CA ASP A 237 21.73 -17.55 -13.24
C ASP A 237 22.71 -17.05 -12.15
N CYS A 238 22.42 -15.87 -11.59
CA CYS A 238 23.23 -15.20 -10.58
C CYS A 238 22.61 -15.29 -9.17
N LYS A 239 21.64 -16.18 -8.93
CA LYS A 239 20.96 -16.33 -7.65
C LYS A 239 21.91 -16.54 -6.45
N ASP A 240 23.01 -17.27 -6.69
CA ASP A 240 23.98 -17.58 -5.65
C ASP A 240 24.83 -16.38 -5.23
N ASP A 241 24.78 -15.28 -5.98
CA ASP A 241 25.44 -14.02 -5.65
C ASP A 241 24.59 -13.16 -4.71
N ILE A 242 23.29 -13.42 -4.65
CA ILE A 242 22.30 -12.60 -3.91
C ILE A 242 22.20 -13.06 -2.47
N ILE A 243 22.27 -12.12 -1.55
CA ILE A 243 22.27 -12.35 -0.10
C ILE A 243 21.35 -11.39 0.62
N ASP A 244 20.91 -11.81 1.79
CA ASP A 244 20.28 -10.91 2.76
C ASP A 244 21.35 -10.05 3.45
N LYS A 245 21.20 -8.75 3.36
CA LYS A 245 22.02 -7.80 4.07
C LYS A 245 21.13 -6.81 4.83
N ASP A 246 20.95 -7.08 6.12
CA ASP A 246 20.12 -6.25 7.00
C ASP A 246 18.67 -6.04 6.44
N GLY A 247 18.11 -7.07 5.81
CA GLY A 247 16.80 -7.06 5.17
C GLY A 247 16.79 -6.52 3.74
N ASN A 248 17.93 -6.03 3.21
CA ASN A 248 18.06 -5.61 1.82
C ASN A 248 18.46 -6.79 0.92
N ILE A 249 18.12 -6.70 -0.35
CA ILE A 249 18.53 -7.64 -1.40
C ILE A 249 19.89 -7.17 -1.91
N ALA A 250 20.97 -7.75 -1.39
CA ALA A 250 22.35 -7.33 -1.68
C ALA A 250 23.09 -8.38 -2.52
N SER A 251 24.23 -7.99 -3.09
CA SER A 251 25.12 -8.90 -3.79
C SER A 251 26.48 -9.01 -3.10
N LYS A 252 26.95 -10.25 -2.93
CA LYS A 252 28.36 -10.52 -2.53
C LYS A 252 29.36 -10.24 -3.64
N ASN A 253 28.90 -10.15 -4.91
CA ASN A 253 29.68 -9.82 -6.10
C ASN A 253 29.11 -8.53 -6.73
N PRO A 254 29.47 -7.33 -6.22
CA PRO A 254 28.94 -6.06 -6.70
C PRO A 254 29.07 -5.90 -8.22
N GLY A 255 27.99 -5.53 -8.88
CA GLY A 255 27.94 -5.41 -10.33
C GLY A 255 26.56 -5.17 -10.89
N TRP A 256 26.46 -5.17 -12.20
CA TRP A 256 25.21 -5.08 -12.93
C TRP A 256 24.52 -6.45 -12.98
N TYR A 257 23.20 -6.43 -12.85
CA TYR A 257 22.34 -7.60 -12.97
C TYR A 257 21.14 -7.27 -13.85
N LEU A 258 20.71 -8.19 -14.68
CA LEU A 258 19.37 -8.17 -15.27
C LEU A 258 18.41 -8.73 -14.21
N VAL A 259 17.62 -7.85 -13.64
CA VAL A 259 16.61 -8.18 -12.63
C VAL A 259 15.27 -8.32 -13.32
N ILE A 260 14.62 -9.47 -13.17
CA ILE A 260 13.28 -9.74 -13.68
C ILE A 260 12.40 -10.05 -12.48
N VAL A 261 11.32 -9.29 -12.32
CA VAL A 261 10.36 -9.45 -11.23
C VAL A 261 9.03 -9.92 -11.82
N THR A 262 8.57 -11.09 -11.39
CA THR A 262 7.22 -11.56 -11.69
C THR A 262 6.40 -11.51 -10.41
N THR A 263 5.24 -10.87 -10.48
CA THR A 263 4.32 -10.73 -9.35
C THR A 263 3.14 -11.69 -9.52
N SER A 264 2.64 -12.21 -8.40
CA SER A 264 1.43 -13.02 -8.38
C SER A 264 0.62 -12.72 -7.11
N VAL A 265 -0.67 -13.05 -7.10
CA VAL A 265 -1.51 -12.92 -5.92
C VAL A 265 -1.81 -14.31 -5.39
N VAL A 266 -1.36 -14.61 -4.18
CA VAL A 266 -1.63 -15.87 -3.48
C VAL A 266 -2.17 -15.55 -2.09
N ASN A 267 -3.31 -16.10 -1.72
CA ASN A 267 -3.96 -15.85 -0.42
C ASN A 267 -4.11 -14.36 -0.09
N ARG A 268 -4.39 -13.54 -1.11
CA ARG A 268 -4.54 -12.07 -1.03
C ARG A 268 -3.26 -11.29 -0.71
N GLU A 269 -2.11 -11.90 -0.86
CA GLU A 269 -0.80 -11.27 -0.74
C GLU A 269 -0.12 -11.23 -2.11
N ILE A 270 0.62 -10.17 -2.38
CA ILE A 270 1.44 -10.06 -3.58
C ILE A 270 2.76 -10.77 -3.30
N HIS A 271 3.04 -11.78 -4.10
CA HIS A 271 4.30 -12.52 -4.09
C HIS A 271 5.21 -12.01 -5.19
N TYR A 272 6.52 -11.99 -4.91
CA TYR A 272 7.55 -11.51 -5.81
C TYR A 272 8.53 -12.64 -6.12
N ASP A 273 8.49 -13.19 -7.34
CA ASP A 273 9.49 -14.10 -7.85
C ASP A 273 10.53 -13.30 -8.63
N VAL A 274 11.77 -13.25 -8.14
CA VAL A 274 12.80 -12.38 -8.69
C VAL A 274 13.94 -13.21 -9.26
N GLN A 275 14.20 -13.03 -10.54
CA GLN A 275 15.35 -13.63 -11.22
C GLN A 275 16.47 -12.60 -11.31
N PHE A 276 17.66 -13.02 -10.90
CA PHE A 276 18.90 -12.26 -11.07
C PHE A 276 19.75 -12.97 -12.10
N ASN A 277 19.95 -12.31 -13.24
CA ASN A 277 20.65 -12.90 -14.39
C ASN A 277 21.85 -12.03 -14.80
N LYS A 278 22.70 -12.57 -15.66
CA LYS A 278 23.79 -11.81 -16.27
C LYS A 278 23.24 -10.59 -17.01
N PRO A 279 23.87 -9.42 -16.88
CA PRO A 279 23.39 -8.15 -17.46
C PRO A 279 23.65 -8.06 -18.96
N THR A 280 23.23 -9.05 -19.73
CA THR A 280 23.52 -9.13 -21.16
C THR A 280 22.49 -8.39 -21.97
N ILE A 281 22.95 -7.43 -22.77
CA ILE A 281 22.18 -6.76 -23.82
C ILE A 281 22.65 -7.32 -25.16
N TRP A 282 21.73 -7.51 -26.07
CA TRP A 282 22.01 -8.02 -27.40
C TRP A 282 21.62 -6.97 -28.47
N LEU A 283 22.56 -6.68 -29.39
CA LEU A 283 22.27 -5.98 -30.63
C LEU A 283 21.65 -6.99 -31.61
N ILE A 284 20.62 -6.58 -32.36
CA ILE A 284 19.88 -7.46 -33.25
C ILE A 284 19.47 -6.75 -34.56
N GLY A 285 19.29 -7.50 -35.62
CA GLY A 285 18.81 -6.99 -36.89
C GLY A 285 19.90 -6.37 -37.77
N PRO A 286 19.59 -5.39 -38.66
CA PRO A 286 20.49 -4.90 -39.69
C PRO A 286 21.82 -4.34 -39.18
N ALA A 287 21.83 -3.67 -38.02
CA ALA A 287 23.06 -3.15 -37.42
C ALA A 287 24.04 -4.29 -37.09
N ALA A 288 23.51 -5.48 -36.75
CA ALA A 288 24.26 -6.72 -36.54
C ALA A 288 24.52 -7.51 -37.85
N GLY A 289 24.24 -6.93 -38.99
CA GLY A 289 24.50 -7.52 -40.32
C GLY A 289 23.52 -8.61 -40.75
N SER A 290 22.41 -8.82 -40.06
CA SER A 290 21.40 -9.81 -40.40
C SER A 290 20.00 -9.26 -40.32
N ASP A 291 19.18 -9.61 -41.28
CA ASP A 291 17.73 -9.32 -41.29
C ASP A 291 16.89 -10.40 -40.62
N ASP A 292 17.51 -11.47 -40.12
CA ASP A 292 16.80 -12.63 -39.58
C ASP A 292 16.37 -12.45 -38.13
N PHE A 293 16.84 -11.41 -37.45
CA PHE A 293 16.56 -11.13 -36.05
C PHE A 293 16.82 -12.35 -35.14
N ALA A 294 17.90 -13.11 -35.42
CA ALA A 294 18.31 -14.24 -34.61
C ALA A 294 18.69 -13.75 -33.20
N GLU A 295 18.05 -14.32 -32.19
CA GLU A 295 18.32 -13.97 -30.79
C GLU A 295 19.66 -14.57 -30.33
N GLU A 296 20.32 -13.88 -29.39
CA GLU A 296 21.53 -14.30 -28.67
C GLU A 296 22.68 -14.69 -29.60
N ALA A 297 22.76 -14.04 -30.78
CA ALA A 297 23.77 -14.33 -31.76
C ALA A 297 25.19 -14.02 -31.24
N GLU A 298 26.13 -14.95 -31.44
CA GLU A 298 27.52 -14.82 -30.99
C GLU A 298 28.19 -13.53 -31.52
N GLY A 299 28.90 -12.81 -30.65
CA GLY A 299 29.59 -11.57 -30.98
C GLY A 299 28.73 -10.31 -30.93
N TRP A 300 27.42 -10.40 -30.65
CA TRP A 300 26.52 -9.24 -30.68
C TRP A 300 26.06 -8.79 -29.29
N SER A 301 26.65 -9.34 -28.22
CA SER A 301 26.41 -8.85 -26.86
C SER A 301 27.22 -7.59 -26.57
N PHE A 302 26.62 -6.70 -25.76
CA PHE A 302 27.26 -5.48 -25.29
C PHE A 302 28.37 -5.77 -24.27
N THR A 303 29.41 -4.93 -24.27
CA THR A 303 30.39 -4.89 -23.17
C THR A 303 29.70 -4.28 -21.94
N VAL A 304 29.76 -5.01 -20.83
CA VAL A 304 29.18 -4.61 -19.55
C VAL A 304 30.17 -3.76 -18.77
N PRO A 305 29.78 -2.58 -18.25
CA PRO A 305 30.67 -1.75 -17.44
C PRO A 305 30.90 -2.35 -16.05
N THR A 306 32.06 -2.07 -15.46
CA THR A 306 32.42 -2.53 -14.11
C THR A 306 31.92 -1.61 -13.00
N THR A 307 31.44 -0.43 -13.33
CA THR A 307 30.97 0.59 -12.38
C THR A 307 29.51 0.97 -12.64
N LYS A 308 28.83 1.47 -11.61
CA LYS A 308 27.44 1.89 -11.72
C LYS A 308 27.19 3.03 -12.73
N ASP A 309 28.17 3.90 -12.93
CA ASP A 309 28.08 5.05 -13.83
C ASP A 309 28.70 4.79 -15.21
N GLY A 310 29.15 3.57 -15.47
CA GLY A 310 29.75 3.17 -16.75
C GLY A 310 28.72 3.00 -17.87
N GLU A 311 29.21 2.96 -19.10
CA GLU A 311 28.39 2.74 -20.28
C GLU A 311 28.44 1.28 -20.73
N PHE A 312 27.28 0.71 -21.05
CA PHE A 312 27.19 -0.50 -21.87
C PHE A 312 27.47 -0.12 -23.31
N VAL A 313 28.37 -0.82 -23.97
CA VAL A 313 28.80 -0.48 -25.33
C VAL A 313 28.56 -1.67 -26.26
N SER A 314 27.83 -1.44 -27.35
CA SER A 314 27.60 -2.47 -28.36
C SER A 314 28.85 -2.82 -29.14
N PRO A 315 28.89 -3.96 -29.82
CA PRO A 315 29.81 -4.16 -30.95
C PRO A 315 29.59 -3.07 -32.01
N ALA A 316 30.65 -2.79 -32.81
CA ALA A 316 30.53 -1.88 -33.92
C ALA A 316 29.57 -2.44 -35.00
N PHE A 317 28.69 -1.58 -35.52
CA PHE A 317 27.74 -1.99 -36.56
C PHE A 317 28.48 -2.48 -37.81
N VAL A 318 28.08 -3.61 -38.35
CA VAL A 318 28.56 -4.13 -39.63
C VAL A 318 27.55 -3.85 -40.77
N GLY A 319 26.32 -3.48 -40.45
CA GLY A 319 25.30 -3.08 -41.40
C GLY A 319 24.85 -1.63 -41.13
N SER A 320 24.48 -0.92 -42.18
CA SER A 320 23.84 0.41 -42.08
C SER A 320 22.34 0.29 -41.96
N VAL A 321 21.76 1.14 -41.12
CA VAL A 321 20.30 1.29 -40.94
C VAL A 321 19.93 2.71 -41.35
N PRO A 322 19.62 2.96 -42.64
CA PRO A 322 19.29 4.30 -43.14
C PRO A 322 17.89 4.74 -42.69
N ALA A 323 17.63 6.06 -42.76
CA ALA A 323 16.31 6.61 -42.52
C ALA A 323 15.27 6.00 -43.46
N GLY A 324 14.05 5.84 -42.99
CA GLY A 324 12.91 5.30 -43.74
C GLY A 324 12.89 3.78 -43.85
N THR A 325 13.77 3.05 -43.15
CA THR A 325 13.67 1.60 -43.05
C THR A 325 12.71 1.19 -41.93
N ASP A 326 12.00 0.10 -42.11
CA ASP A 326 11.10 -0.46 -41.09
C ASP A 326 11.84 -1.12 -39.92
N LYS A 327 13.14 -1.39 -40.08
CA LYS A 327 13.87 -2.27 -39.18
C LYS A 327 14.55 -1.55 -38.00
N GLY A 328 15.14 -0.37 -38.22
CA GLY A 328 15.81 0.40 -37.16
C GLY A 328 17.04 -0.30 -36.52
N VAL A 329 17.77 0.42 -35.68
CA VAL A 329 18.74 -0.16 -34.76
C VAL A 329 17.98 -0.72 -33.57
N ARG A 330 18.14 -2.01 -33.27
CA ARG A 330 17.36 -2.74 -32.28
C ARG A 330 18.27 -3.41 -31.24
N MET A 331 17.87 -3.39 -29.99
CA MET A 331 18.51 -4.10 -28.91
C MET A 331 17.50 -4.55 -27.85
N TYR A 332 17.88 -5.56 -27.09
CA TYR A 332 16.99 -6.17 -26.11
C TYR A 332 17.78 -6.83 -24.97
N VAL A 333 17.12 -7.18 -23.89
CA VAL A 333 17.55 -8.16 -22.89
C VAL A 333 16.75 -9.44 -23.06
N LYS A 334 17.34 -10.60 -22.80
CA LYS A 334 16.59 -11.87 -22.90
C LYS A 334 15.71 -12.07 -21.68
N ILE A 335 14.41 -12.10 -21.90
CA ILE A 335 13.40 -12.48 -20.90
C ILE A 335 13.00 -13.94 -21.18
N PRO A 336 13.16 -14.89 -20.23
CA PRO A 336 12.80 -16.28 -20.43
C PRO A 336 11.35 -16.44 -20.89
N GLY A 337 11.13 -17.24 -21.94
CA GLY A 337 9.80 -17.50 -22.49
C GLY A 337 9.23 -16.43 -23.41
N HIS A 338 9.96 -15.34 -23.65
CA HIS A 338 9.53 -14.25 -24.52
C HIS A 338 10.52 -14.02 -25.66
N ASP A 339 9.99 -13.60 -26.82
CA ASP A 339 10.79 -13.17 -27.96
C ASP A 339 11.46 -11.81 -27.66
N TRP A 340 12.54 -11.50 -28.35
CA TRP A 340 13.36 -10.31 -28.15
C TRP A 340 12.57 -8.99 -28.10
N TRP A 341 11.53 -8.83 -28.92
CA TRP A 341 10.77 -7.60 -29.03
C TRP A 341 9.87 -7.29 -27.81
N HIS A 342 9.65 -8.24 -26.90
CA HIS A 342 8.93 -8.02 -25.65
C HIS A 342 9.72 -7.18 -24.65
N SER A 343 11.04 -7.10 -24.80
CA SER A 343 11.96 -6.35 -23.94
C SER A 343 12.86 -5.39 -24.71
N GLU A 344 12.51 -5.06 -25.95
CA GLU A 344 13.32 -4.17 -26.77
C GLU A 344 13.32 -2.73 -26.24
N PHE A 345 14.42 -2.04 -26.54
CA PHE A 345 14.60 -0.62 -26.25
C PHE A 345 15.56 0.00 -27.26
N VAL A 346 15.58 1.32 -27.33
CA VAL A 346 16.40 2.08 -28.28
C VAL A 346 16.92 3.37 -27.65
N PRO A 347 18.13 3.87 -28.07
CA PRO A 347 18.56 5.21 -27.71
C PRO A 347 17.88 6.21 -28.64
N LEU A 348 16.94 6.97 -28.11
CA LEU A 348 16.18 7.98 -28.85
C LEU A 348 16.24 9.31 -28.11
N ASP A 349 16.60 10.40 -28.81
CA ASP A 349 16.70 11.76 -28.25
C ASP A 349 17.60 11.83 -26.99
N GLY A 350 18.70 11.10 -27.01
CA GLY A 350 19.66 11.05 -25.91
C GLY A 350 19.22 10.25 -24.68
N LYS A 351 18.09 9.53 -24.77
CA LYS A 351 17.52 8.72 -23.68
C LYS A 351 17.34 7.27 -24.10
N ILE A 352 17.32 6.37 -23.13
CA ILE A 352 16.88 4.99 -23.34
C ILE A 352 15.35 4.98 -23.36
N LYS A 353 14.77 4.56 -24.48
CA LYS A 353 13.32 4.40 -24.63
C LYS A 353 12.96 2.92 -24.71
N TYR A 354 12.14 2.48 -23.80
CA TYR A 354 11.69 1.10 -23.70
C TYR A 354 10.36 0.91 -24.44
N ARG A 355 10.17 -0.27 -25.03
CA ARG A 355 8.89 -0.64 -25.60
C ARG A 355 7.82 -0.73 -24.50
N ALA A 356 8.11 -1.38 -23.40
CA ALA A 356 7.20 -1.56 -22.27
C ALA A 356 5.79 -1.97 -22.75
N THR A 357 4.74 -1.33 -22.25
CA THR A 357 3.35 -1.55 -22.67
C THR A 357 2.96 -0.79 -23.94
N GLY A 358 3.89 -0.01 -24.52
CA GLY A 358 3.64 0.80 -25.72
C GLY A 358 3.59 -0.04 -27.00
N GLY A 359 3.32 0.65 -28.09
CA GLY A 359 3.40 0.08 -29.42
C GLY A 359 4.84 -0.06 -29.90
N ASP A 360 4.99 -0.28 -31.20
CA ASP A 360 6.30 -0.33 -31.85
C ASP A 360 7.00 1.03 -31.71
N GLN A 361 8.33 0.97 -31.50
CA GLN A 361 9.12 2.18 -31.24
C GLN A 361 9.53 2.89 -32.52
N ASP A 362 9.85 4.17 -32.41
CA ASP A 362 10.44 4.95 -33.48
C ASP A 362 11.73 4.32 -34.00
N ARG A 363 11.98 4.47 -35.32
CA ARG A 363 13.12 3.86 -35.97
C ARG A 363 14.37 4.72 -35.80
N VAL A 364 15.36 4.16 -35.11
CA VAL A 364 16.67 4.79 -34.93
C VAL A 364 17.59 4.35 -36.05
N THR A 365 18.32 5.31 -36.62
CA THR A 365 19.27 5.08 -37.71
C THR A 365 20.69 4.85 -37.21
N GLY A 366 21.53 4.24 -38.00
CA GLY A 366 22.94 4.03 -37.71
C GLY A 366 23.75 3.64 -38.95
N ASN A 367 25.05 3.88 -38.91
CA ASN A 367 25.98 3.57 -39.99
C ASN A 367 27.02 2.54 -39.54
N VAL A 368 27.59 1.84 -40.51
CA VAL A 368 28.71 0.90 -40.28
C VAL A 368 29.81 1.58 -39.47
N GLY A 369 30.30 0.88 -38.44
CA GLY A 369 31.36 1.34 -37.56
C GLY A 369 30.90 2.12 -36.34
N GLN A 370 29.64 2.58 -36.30
CA GLN A 370 29.05 3.20 -35.08
C GLN A 370 28.75 2.16 -34.00
N GLN A 371 28.62 2.61 -32.80
CA GLN A 371 28.26 1.81 -31.62
C GLN A 371 27.14 2.46 -30.81
N VAL A 372 26.36 1.66 -30.14
CA VAL A 372 25.40 2.13 -29.12
C VAL A 372 26.12 2.25 -27.80
N HIS A 373 25.93 3.37 -27.12
CA HIS A 373 26.40 3.65 -25.77
C HIS A 373 25.21 3.91 -24.86
N LEU A 374 25.07 3.13 -23.78
CA LEU A 374 23.92 3.21 -22.86
C LEU A 374 24.41 3.41 -21.43
N ASN A 375 23.88 4.40 -20.75
CA ASN A 375 24.09 4.58 -19.31
C ASN A 375 22.76 4.40 -18.57
N PHE A 376 22.58 3.25 -17.95
CA PHE A 376 21.30 2.92 -17.27
C PHE A 376 21.12 3.73 -15.99
N SER A 377 22.18 4.09 -15.26
CA SER A 377 22.06 4.93 -14.06
C SER A 377 21.53 6.33 -14.37
N LYS A 378 21.75 6.82 -15.60
CA LYS A 378 21.28 8.14 -16.06
C LYS A 378 20.07 8.05 -16.99
N GLY A 379 19.71 6.85 -17.42
CA GLY A 379 18.66 6.64 -18.42
C GLY A 379 19.02 7.24 -19.80
N THR A 380 20.31 7.37 -20.13
CA THR A 380 20.77 8.02 -21.36
C THR A 380 21.36 7.00 -22.34
N GLY A 381 21.19 7.30 -23.64
CA GLY A 381 21.74 6.47 -24.70
C GLY A 381 21.99 7.26 -25.97
N GLU A 382 23.04 6.90 -26.71
CA GLU A 382 23.42 7.54 -27.97
C GLU A 382 24.06 6.51 -28.93
N ILE A 383 24.08 6.84 -30.21
CA ILE A 383 24.83 6.13 -31.25
C ILE A 383 25.93 7.04 -31.74
N LYS A 384 27.18 6.59 -31.63
CA LYS A 384 28.38 7.39 -32.01
C LYS A 384 29.48 6.54 -32.62
#